data_a6a07c7299d5d94c6762f44f27213749
#
_entry.id   a6a07c7299d5d94c6762f44f27213749
#
_cell.length_a   1.000
_cell.length_b   1.000
_cell.length_c   1.000
_cell.angle_alpha   90.00
_cell.angle_beta   90.00
_cell.angle_gamma   90.00
#
_symmetry.space_group_name_H-M   'P 1'
#
loop_
_entity.id
_entity.type
_entity.pdbx_description
1 polymer ?
#
loop_
_entity_poly.entity_id
_entity_poly.type
_entity_poly.pdbx_seq_one_letter_code
_entity_poly.pdbx_strand_id
1 'polypeptide(L)'
;MGADKVLCLEPNLVHVSQFSAINHFVNSEKIRMIPERLEESELANSKFDIIFSMGLLYHQRNPSEHLNNLKDLLADNGKLVLETIISPKECGLVLEPSNGKYASMPNVHFVHTDNGCKSIFRNLSLQVHAESDLAVTNDNEQRSTKWMPFKSFESALNLQNKSITIEGYPAPKRKFYLLGKAS
;
A
#
# COMPACT_ATOMS: atom_id res chain seq x y z
N MET A 1 -1.47 -23.36 -7.33
CA MET A 1 -0.02 -23.39 -7.01
C MET A 1 0.18 -22.42 -5.87
N GLY A 2 0.89 -22.81 -4.82
CA GLY A 2 1.16 -21.97 -3.65
C GLY A 2 2.61 -21.50 -3.64
N ALA A 3 2.91 -20.43 -2.89
CA ALA A 3 4.29 -20.00 -2.65
C ALA A 3 5.03 -21.03 -1.80
N ASP A 4 6.31 -21.22 -2.04
CA ASP A 4 7.14 -22.09 -1.21
C ASP A 4 7.49 -21.42 0.13
N LYS A 5 7.73 -20.11 0.08
CA LYS A 5 7.99 -19.27 1.27
C LYS A 5 7.31 -17.93 1.12
N VAL A 6 6.77 -17.42 2.22
CA VAL A 6 6.18 -16.08 2.32
C VAL A 6 6.82 -15.37 3.49
N LEU A 7 7.36 -14.18 3.25
CA LEU A 7 7.90 -13.30 4.25
C LEU A 7 7.04 -12.06 4.36
N CYS A 8 6.56 -11.77 5.57
CA CYS A 8 5.80 -10.56 5.89
C CYS A 8 6.65 -9.65 6.75
N LEU A 9 6.65 -8.35 6.44
CA LEU A 9 7.20 -7.30 7.29
C LEU A 9 6.04 -6.53 7.91
N GLU A 10 6.01 -6.43 9.23
CA GLU A 10 4.95 -5.74 9.97
C GLU A 10 5.52 -5.14 11.27
N PRO A 11 5.71 -3.81 11.34
CA PRO A 11 6.27 -3.17 12.54
C PRO A 11 5.29 -3.07 13.71
N ASN A 12 3.98 -3.24 13.47
CA ASN A 12 2.98 -3.15 14.53
C ASN A 12 2.86 -4.46 15.30
N LEU A 13 3.30 -4.47 16.56
CA LEU A 13 3.31 -5.64 17.42
C LEU A 13 1.92 -6.26 17.65
N VAL A 14 0.84 -5.47 17.54
CA VAL A 14 -0.53 -6.00 17.63
C VAL A 14 -0.81 -6.93 16.46
N HIS A 15 -0.46 -6.53 15.23
CA HIS A 15 -0.65 -7.37 14.04
C HIS A 15 0.27 -8.59 14.08
N VAL A 16 1.51 -8.43 14.57
CA VAL A 16 2.44 -9.56 14.77
C VAL A 16 1.85 -10.57 15.75
N SER A 17 1.27 -10.10 16.86
CA SER A 17 0.62 -10.97 17.85
C SER A 17 -0.60 -11.69 17.28
N GLN A 18 -1.42 -10.99 16.48
CA GLN A 18 -2.57 -11.58 15.78
C GLN A 18 -2.13 -12.66 14.78
N PHE A 19 -1.09 -12.36 13.99
CA PHE A 19 -0.50 -13.34 13.09
C PHE A 19 0.01 -14.57 13.85
N SER A 20 0.76 -14.38 14.93
CA SER A 20 1.31 -15.46 15.73
C SER A 20 0.22 -16.35 16.32
N ALA A 21 -0.87 -15.75 16.82
CA ALA A 21 -2.01 -16.47 17.33
C ALA A 21 -2.69 -17.34 16.24
N ILE A 22 -2.89 -16.78 15.05
CA ILE A 22 -3.48 -17.52 13.93
C ILE A 22 -2.53 -18.63 13.46
N ASN A 23 -1.23 -18.29 13.28
CA ASN A 23 -0.26 -19.26 12.78
C ASN A 23 -0.02 -20.43 13.77
N HIS A 24 -0.23 -20.22 15.07
CA HIS A 24 -0.22 -21.29 16.05
C HIS A 24 -1.23 -22.41 15.71
N PHE A 25 -2.41 -22.06 15.22
CA PHE A 25 -3.43 -23.04 14.82
C PHE A 25 -3.23 -23.58 13.40
N VAL A 26 -2.77 -22.74 12.48
CA VAL A 26 -2.50 -23.12 11.09
C VAL A 26 -1.24 -23.96 10.97
N ASN A 27 -0.27 -23.72 11.85
CA ASN A 27 1.04 -24.37 11.93
C ASN A 27 1.80 -24.36 10.58
N SER A 28 1.82 -23.21 9.91
CA SER A 28 2.49 -23.08 8.63
C SER A 28 3.95 -22.68 8.82
N GLU A 29 4.86 -23.54 8.42
CA GLU A 29 6.30 -23.25 8.37
C GLU A 29 6.70 -22.40 7.15
N LYS A 30 5.80 -22.25 6.18
CA LYS A 30 6.06 -21.48 4.95
C LYS A 30 5.93 -19.98 5.13
N ILE A 31 5.20 -19.55 6.15
CA ILE A 31 4.90 -18.13 6.38
C ILE A 31 5.65 -17.65 7.60
N ARG A 32 6.49 -16.65 7.42
CA ARG A 32 7.23 -15.98 8.50
C ARG A 32 6.87 -14.50 8.53
N MET A 33 6.66 -13.97 9.73
CA MET A 33 6.51 -12.53 9.97
C MET A 33 7.71 -11.99 10.74
N ILE A 34 8.26 -10.88 10.28
CA ILE A 34 9.34 -10.13 10.91
C ILE A 34 8.76 -8.82 11.44
N PRO A 35 8.92 -8.49 12.74
CA PRO A 35 8.37 -7.29 13.36
C PRO A 35 9.24 -6.05 13.08
N GLU A 36 9.51 -5.78 11.81
CA GLU A 36 10.41 -4.71 11.35
C GLU A 36 9.80 -3.95 10.19
N ARG A 37 10.29 -2.75 9.98
CA ARG A 37 10.04 -1.99 8.75
C ARG A 37 10.99 -2.47 7.65
N LEU A 38 10.65 -2.17 6.40
CA LEU A 38 11.48 -2.51 5.25
C LEU A 38 12.89 -1.92 5.38
N GLU A 39 12.98 -0.67 5.82
CA GLU A 39 14.23 0.08 5.94
C GLU A 39 15.14 -0.41 7.09
N GLU A 40 14.56 -1.13 8.04
CA GLU A 40 15.25 -1.68 9.22
C GLU A 40 15.63 -3.16 9.02
N SER A 41 15.10 -3.80 7.98
CA SER A 41 15.25 -5.24 7.75
C SER A 41 16.58 -5.60 7.07
N GLU A 42 17.16 -6.72 7.48
CA GLU A 42 18.38 -7.27 6.89
C GLU A 42 18.12 -8.03 5.57
N LEU A 43 17.25 -7.49 4.71
CA LEU A 43 16.84 -8.14 3.45
C LEU A 43 17.66 -7.72 2.23
N ALA A 44 18.66 -6.87 2.36
CA ALA A 44 19.40 -6.27 1.24
C ALA A 44 19.95 -7.29 0.21
N ASN A 45 20.26 -8.50 0.64
CA ASN A 45 20.73 -9.59 -0.23
C ASN A 45 19.63 -10.61 -0.61
N SER A 46 18.41 -10.38 -0.21
CA SER A 46 17.30 -11.27 -0.53
C SER A 46 16.70 -10.90 -1.90
N LYS A 47 16.19 -11.91 -2.61
CA LYS A 47 15.47 -11.72 -3.88
C LYS A 47 14.14 -12.44 -3.82
N PHE A 48 13.09 -11.76 -4.30
CA PHE A 48 11.73 -12.27 -4.27
C PHE A 48 11.14 -12.31 -5.67
N ASP A 49 10.45 -13.39 -5.98
CA ASP A 49 9.73 -13.54 -7.25
C ASP A 49 8.50 -12.63 -7.31
N ILE A 50 7.84 -12.44 -6.16
CA ILE A 50 6.67 -11.56 -6.04
C ILE A 50 6.78 -10.76 -4.73
N ILE A 51 6.57 -9.45 -4.85
CA ILE A 51 6.46 -8.54 -3.72
C ILE A 51 5.06 -7.91 -3.75
N PHE A 52 4.38 -7.86 -2.60
CA PHE A 52 3.15 -7.11 -2.42
C PHE A 52 3.41 -5.88 -1.56
N SER A 53 3.09 -4.70 -2.09
CA SER A 53 3.08 -3.42 -1.36
C SER A 53 1.70 -2.80 -1.53
N MET A 54 0.81 -3.07 -0.59
CA MET A 54 -0.60 -2.71 -0.68
C MET A 54 -0.97 -1.74 0.43
N GLY A 55 -1.50 -0.58 0.06
CA GLY A 55 -1.93 0.44 1.02
C GLY A 55 -0.78 1.16 1.75
N LEU A 56 0.45 1.13 1.24
CA LEU A 56 1.63 1.65 1.94
C LEU A 56 2.22 2.91 1.32
N LEU A 57 2.14 3.08 0.00
CA LEU A 57 2.87 4.14 -0.72
C LEU A 57 2.52 5.55 -0.23
N TYR A 58 1.25 5.82 0.03
CA TYR A 58 0.79 7.14 0.48
C TYR A 58 1.19 7.46 1.94
N HIS A 59 1.65 6.47 2.70
CA HIS A 59 2.20 6.65 4.04
C HIS A 59 3.72 6.89 4.05
N GLN A 60 4.38 6.74 2.90
CA GLN A 60 5.82 6.93 2.82
C GLN A 60 6.19 8.40 2.76
N ARG A 61 7.19 8.82 3.55
CA ARG A 61 7.76 10.17 3.47
C ARG A 61 8.63 10.34 2.22
N ASN A 62 9.18 9.26 1.71
CA ASN A 62 9.92 9.21 0.45
C ASN A 62 9.40 8.04 -0.42
N PRO A 63 8.32 8.25 -1.19
CA PRO A 63 7.73 7.21 -2.02
C PRO A 63 8.69 6.62 -3.05
N SER A 64 9.58 7.45 -3.61
CA SER A 64 10.57 6.99 -4.59
C SER A 64 11.62 6.07 -3.98
N GLU A 65 12.10 6.38 -2.79
CA GLU A 65 13.03 5.53 -2.06
C GLU A 65 12.39 4.19 -1.66
N HIS A 66 11.17 4.23 -1.15
CA HIS A 66 10.41 3.02 -0.83
C HIS A 66 10.28 2.08 -2.05
N LEU A 67 9.87 2.63 -3.20
CA LEU A 67 9.74 1.85 -4.42
C LEU A 67 11.09 1.36 -4.95
N ASN A 68 12.16 2.15 -4.79
CA ASN A 68 13.50 1.70 -5.16
C ASN A 68 13.97 0.54 -4.29
N ASN A 69 13.76 0.60 -2.98
CA ASN A 69 14.09 -0.49 -2.06
C ASN A 69 13.34 -1.78 -2.43
N LEU A 70 12.05 -1.68 -2.74
CA LEU A 70 11.26 -2.82 -3.21
C LEU A 70 11.79 -3.37 -4.55
N LYS A 71 12.14 -2.48 -5.50
CA LYS A 71 12.73 -2.88 -6.79
C LYS A 71 14.04 -3.65 -6.59
N ASP A 72 14.88 -3.19 -5.67
CA ASP A 72 16.16 -3.83 -5.40
C ASP A 72 16.01 -5.23 -4.81
N LEU A 73 14.90 -5.50 -4.13
CA LEU A 73 14.55 -6.83 -3.61
C LEU A 73 13.89 -7.76 -4.66
N LEU A 74 13.50 -7.26 -5.83
CA LEU A 74 12.96 -8.13 -6.88
C LEU A 74 14.05 -9.02 -7.47
N ALA A 75 13.72 -10.29 -7.72
CA ALA A 75 14.47 -11.15 -8.64
C ALA A 75 14.44 -10.56 -10.07
N ASP A 76 15.25 -11.08 -10.98
CA ASP A 76 15.38 -10.50 -12.34
C ASP A 76 14.04 -10.48 -13.10
N ASN A 77 13.24 -11.54 -12.96
CA ASN A 77 11.90 -11.62 -13.56
C ASN A 77 10.79 -11.37 -12.51
N GLY A 78 11.15 -10.90 -11.31
CA GLY A 78 10.24 -10.68 -10.22
C GLY A 78 9.20 -9.60 -10.52
N LYS A 79 8.07 -9.66 -9.82
CA LYS A 79 6.96 -8.74 -9.98
C LYS A 79 6.61 -8.06 -8.65
N LEU A 80 6.38 -6.75 -8.71
CA LEU A 80 5.84 -5.96 -7.61
C LEU A 80 4.35 -5.71 -7.90
N VAL A 81 3.49 -6.19 -7.02
CA VAL A 81 2.08 -5.84 -6.97
C VAL A 81 1.94 -4.63 -6.04
N LEU A 82 1.73 -3.48 -6.63
CA LEU A 82 1.53 -2.23 -5.90
C LEU A 82 0.05 -1.86 -5.89
N GLU A 83 -0.51 -1.61 -4.70
CA GLU A 83 -1.83 -1.00 -4.54
C GLU A 83 -1.66 0.34 -3.83
N THR A 84 -2.31 1.38 -4.34
CA THR A 84 -2.24 2.71 -3.73
C THR A 84 -3.51 3.52 -4.00
N ILE A 85 -3.74 4.54 -3.18
CA ILE A 85 -4.76 5.54 -3.43
C ILE A 85 -4.29 6.47 -4.54
N ILE A 86 -5.21 6.81 -5.45
CA ILE A 86 -4.97 7.71 -6.59
C ILE A 86 -5.82 8.97 -6.43
N SER A 87 -5.18 10.13 -6.47
CA SER A 87 -5.88 11.41 -6.56
C SER A 87 -6.29 11.73 -8.00
N PRO A 88 -7.33 12.55 -8.20
CA PRO A 88 -7.72 13.00 -9.53
C PRO A 88 -6.61 13.79 -10.25
N LYS A 89 -6.63 13.76 -11.58
CA LYS A 89 -5.62 14.44 -12.42
C LYS A 89 -5.56 15.97 -12.19
N GLU A 90 -6.64 16.55 -11.73
CA GLU A 90 -6.74 18.00 -11.41
C GLU A 90 -5.82 18.40 -10.25
N CYS A 91 -5.35 17.44 -9.45
CA CYS A 91 -4.36 17.64 -8.39
C CYS A 91 -2.91 17.72 -8.91
N GLY A 92 -2.70 17.72 -10.24
CA GLY A 92 -1.36 17.69 -10.83
C GLY A 92 -0.70 16.32 -10.79
N LEU A 93 0.48 16.19 -10.21
CA LEU A 93 1.16 14.89 -10.05
C LEU A 93 0.92 14.27 -8.67
N VAL A 94 0.66 15.10 -7.66
CA VAL A 94 0.54 14.66 -6.27
C VAL A 94 -0.36 15.61 -5.49
N LEU A 95 -1.20 15.05 -4.62
CA LEU A 95 -1.93 15.74 -3.58
C LEU A 95 -1.18 15.55 -2.25
N GLU A 96 -0.85 16.65 -1.58
CA GLU A 96 -0.22 16.67 -0.26
C GLU A 96 -1.26 17.06 0.78
N PRO A 97 -1.80 16.11 1.57
CA PRO A 97 -2.80 16.43 2.58
C PRO A 97 -2.23 17.29 3.68
N SER A 98 -2.93 18.38 4.03
CA SER A 98 -2.58 19.22 5.17
C SER A 98 -2.55 18.39 6.46
N ASN A 99 -1.55 18.62 7.29
CA ASN A 99 -1.35 17.90 8.55
C ASN A 99 -1.23 16.38 8.41
N GLY A 100 -0.91 15.86 7.23
CA GLY A 100 -0.74 14.43 7.00
C GLY A 100 -2.00 13.61 7.26
N LYS A 101 -3.20 14.18 7.05
CA LYS A 101 -4.46 13.52 7.30
C LYS A 101 -5.35 13.49 6.05
N TYR A 102 -5.79 12.31 5.67
CA TYR A 102 -6.63 12.07 4.50
C TYR A 102 -7.64 10.95 4.77
N ALA A 103 -8.91 11.21 4.53
CA ALA A 103 -10.01 10.28 4.81
C ALA A 103 -9.95 9.68 6.22
N SER A 104 -9.74 10.52 7.23
CA SER A 104 -9.52 10.16 8.65
C SER A 104 -8.28 9.32 8.93
N MET A 105 -7.52 8.92 7.93
CA MET A 105 -6.25 8.21 8.10
C MET A 105 -5.14 9.19 8.48
N PRO A 106 -4.38 8.93 9.55
CA PRO A 106 -3.19 9.70 9.88
C PRO A 106 -2.00 9.29 9.03
N ASN A 107 -0.96 10.11 9.01
CA ASN A 107 0.31 9.82 8.35
C ASN A 107 0.18 9.55 6.83
N VAL A 108 -0.76 10.22 6.17
CA VAL A 108 -0.85 10.24 4.71
C VAL A 108 -0.06 11.46 4.21
N HIS A 109 1.06 11.19 3.56
CA HIS A 109 1.97 12.26 3.13
C HIS A 109 1.74 12.66 1.69
N PHE A 110 1.58 11.69 0.80
CA PHE A 110 1.50 11.93 -0.64
C PHE A 110 0.46 11.01 -1.28
N VAL A 111 -0.59 11.60 -1.89
CA VAL A 111 -1.55 10.86 -2.70
C VAL A 111 -1.30 11.20 -4.16
N HIS A 112 -0.59 10.34 -4.86
CA HIS A 112 -0.20 10.58 -6.25
C HIS A 112 -1.40 10.45 -7.21
N THR A 113 -1.36 11.17 -8.32
CA THR A 113 -2.22 10.87 -9.47
C THR A 113 -1.67 9.66 -10.23
N ASP A 114 -2.44 9.07 -11.15
CA ASP A 114 -1.95 7.98 -12.01
C ASP A 114 -0.69 8.40 -12.78
N ASN A 115 -0.67 9.63 -13.32
CA ASN A 115 0.50 10.20 -13.99
C ASN A 115 1.67 10.41 -13.03
N GLY A 116 1.39 10.81 -11.78
CA GLY A 116 2.41 10.95 -10.73
C GLY A 116 3.08 9.61 -10.40
N CYS A 117 2.29 8.55 -10.20
CA CYS A 117 2.81 7.20 -10.01
C CYS A 117 3.67 6.76 -11.20
N LYS A 118 3.15 6.88 -12.43
CA LYS A 118 3.86 6.49 -13.66
C LYS A 118 5.14 7.29 -13.88
N SER A 119 5.20 8.55 -13.42
CA SER A 119 6.43 9.34 -13.44
C SER A 119 7.49 8.75 -12.52
N ILE A 120 7.12 8.37 -11.29
CA ILE A 120 8.03 7.73 -10.35
C ILE A 120 8.52 6.38 -10.93
N PHE A 121 7.62 5.56 -11.49
CA PHE A 121 7.98 4.27 -12.07
C PHE A 121 9.03 4.42 -13.18
N ARG A 122 8.83 5.38 -14.11
CA ARG A 122 9.81 5.67 -15.18
C ARG A 122 11.16 6.09 -14.64
N ASN A 123 11.17 6.99 -13.65
CA ASN A 123 12.43 7.48 -13.05
C ASN A 123 13.21 6.36 -12.34
N LEU A 124 12.50 5.34 -11.85
CA LEU A 124 13.10 4.17 -11.20
C LEU A 124 13.35 3.00 -12.16
N SER A 125 13.11 3.16 -13.47
CA SER A 125 13.19 2.05 -14.44
C SER A 125 12.32 0.86 -14.03
N LEU A 126 11.12 1.14 -13.52
CA LEU A 126 10.06 0.16 -13.29
C LEU A 126 9.10 0.18 -14.48
N GLN A 127 8.89 -0.98 -15.09
CA GLN A 127 7.95 -1.17 -16.20
C GLN A 127 6.59 -1.58 -15.65
N VAL A 128 5.51 -0.93 -16.13
CA VAL A 128 4.13 -1.36 -15.88
C VAL A 128 3.79 -2.50 -16.85
N HIS A 129 3.54 -3.69 -16.32
CA HIS A 129 3.10 -4.86 -17.11
C HIS A 129 1.58 -4.93 -17.22
N ALA A 130 0.88 -4.53 -16.15
CA ALA A 130 -0.58 -4.44 -16.11
C ALA A 130 -1.00 -3.39 -15.07
N GLU A 131 -2.18 -2.86 -15.25
CA GLU A 131 -2.83 -1.96 -14.29
C GLU A 131 -4.34 -2.21 -14.26
N SER A 132 -4.97 -1.98 -13.12
CA SER A 132 -6.42 -2.05 -12.99
C SER A 132 -7.09 -0.75 -13.40
N ASP A 133 -8.41 -0.78 -13.57
CA ASP A 133 -9.23 0.41 -13.48
C ASP A 133 -9.21 0.99 -12.07
N LEU A 134 -9.72 2.23 -11.92
CA LEU A 134 -9.88 2.84 -10.61
C LEU A 134 -11.03 2.17 -9.85
N ALA A 135 -10.72 1.55 -8.73
CA ALA A 135 -11.70 1.01 -7.81
C ALA A 135 -12.13 2.07 -6.79
N VAL A 136 -13.43 2.24 -6.62
CA VAL A 136 -13.97 3.05 -5.54
C VAL A 136 -14.01 2.22 -4.29
N THR A 137 -13.39 2.71 -3.21
CA THR A 137 -13.48 2.09 -1.89
C THR A 137 -14.94 2.09 -1.43
N ASN A 138 -15.41 1.01 -0.86
CA ASN A 138 -16.77 0.86 -0.37
C ASN A 138 -16.83 0.42 1.09
N ASP A 139 -18.01 0.48 1.69
CA ASP A 139 -18.20 0.20 3.11
C ASP A 139 -17.90 -1.25 3.53
N ASN A 140 -17.89 -2.19 2.57
CA ASN A 140 -17.53 -3.58 2.85
C ASN A 140 -16.05 -3.76 3.15
N GLU A 141 -15.20 -2.84 2.64
CA GLU A 141 -13.74 -2.91 2.81
C GLU A 141 -13.27 -2.35 4.15
N GLN A 142 -13.95 -1.32 4.66
CA GLN A 142 -13.56 -0.62 5.89
C GLN A 142 -14.79 -0.33 6.76
N ARG A 143 -15.41 -1.36 7.29
CA ARG A 143 -16.51 -1.22 8.26
C ARG A 143 -16.01 -1.33 9.69
N SER A 144 -16.56 -0.51 10.59
CA SER A 144 -16.37 -0.73 12.02
C SER A 144 -17.15 -1.97 12.47
N THR A 145 -16.60 -2.67 13.44
CA THR A 145 -17.25 -3.83 14.09
C THR A 145 -17.18 -3.68 15.61
N LYS A 146 -17.94 -4.50 16.34
CA LYS A 146 -17.87 -4.53 17.82
C LYS A 146 -16.44 -4.77 18.34
N TRP A 147 -15.62 -5.51 17.58
CA TRP A 147 -14.25 -5.89 17.96
C TRP A 147 -13.18 -4.94 17.41
N MET A 148 -13.54 -4.18 16.37
CA MET A 148 -12.68 -3.18 15.72
C MET A 148 -13.45 -1.87 15.58
N PRO A 149 -13.58 -1.08 16.64
CA PRO A 149 -14.38 0.16 16.64
C PRO A 149 -13.59 1.34 16.04
N PHE A 150 -12.92 1.15 14.92
CA PHE A 150 -12.29 2.23 14.18
C PHE A 150 -13.34 2.97 13.31
N LYS A 151 -12.99 4.14 12.83
CA LYS A 151 -13.85 4.90 11.92
C LYS A 151 -14.05 4.13 10.63
N SER A 152 -15.31 3.89 10.23
CA SER A 152 -15.63 3.30 8.93
C SER A 152 -15.25 4.24 7.80
N PHE A 153 -15.09 3.70 6.58
CA PHE A 153 -14.85 4.51 5.39
C PHE A 153 -15.95 5.58 5.21
N GLU A 154 -17.20 5.21 5.41
CA GLU A 154 -18.33 6.14 5.29
C GLU A 154 -18.21 7.32 6.26
N SER A 155 -17.74 7.12 7.48
CA SER A 155 -17.53 8.19 8.47
C SER A 155 -16.39 9.14 8.12
N ALA A 156 -15.53 8.78 7.15
CA ALA A 156 -14.45 9.61 6.65
C ALA A 156 -14.88 10.49 5.46
N LEU A 157 -16.08 10.28 4.93
CA LEU A 157 -16.63 11.09 3.85
C LEU A 157 -17.50 12.23 4.38
N ASN A 158 -17.59 13.30 3.59
CA ASN A 158 -18.46 14.42 3.89
C ASN A 158 -19.93 13.97 3.80
N LEU A 159 -20.74 14.31 4.81
CA LEU A 159 -22.13 13.89 4.90
C LEU A 159 -23.01 14.43 3.75
N GLN A 160 -22.71 15.63 3.26
CA GLN A 160 -23.49 16.30 2.21
C GLN A 160 -22.97 15.97 0.80
N ASN A 161 -21.69 15.58 0.69
CA ASN A 161 -21.07 15.24 -0.58
C ASN A 161 -20.05 14.09 -0.41
N LYS A 162 -20.50 12.87 -0.65
CA LYS A 162 -19.66 11.67 -0.52
C LYS A 162 -18.54 11.56 -1.56
N SER A 163 -18.43 12.50 -2.51
CA SER A 163 -17.30 12.56 -3.44
C SER A 163 -16.04 13.20 -2.83
N ILE A 164 -16.15 13.74 -1.61
CA ILE A 164 -15.04 14.35 -0.87
C ILE A 164 -14.96 13.78 0.55
N THR A 165 -13.76 13.85 1.13
CA THR A 165 -13.52 13.48 2.53
C THR A 165 -13.99 14.57 3.48
N ILE A 166 -14.05 14.26 4.78
CA ILE A 166 -14.36 15.28 5.81
C ILE A 166 -13.30 16.38 5.88
N GLU A 167 -12.08 16.13 5.41
CA GLU A 167 -11.02 17.14 5.28
C GLU A 167 -11.15 17.99 4.01
N GLY A 168 -12.10 17.67 3.11
CA GLY A 168 -12.34 18.41 1.87
C GLY A 168 -11.56 17.92 0.65
N TYR A 169 -10.83 16.82 0.75
CA TYR A 169 -10.11 16.21 -0.37
C TYR A 169 -11.03 15.27 -1.17
N PRO A 170 -10.69 14.96 -2.43
CA PRO A 170 -11.41 13.94 -3.20
C PRO A 170 -11.49 12.60 -2.44
N ALA A 171 -12.64 11.91 -2.53
CA ALA A 171 -12.81 10.61 -1.90
C ALA A 171 -11.80 9.58 -2.46
N PRO A 172 -11.27 8.67 -1.62
CA PRO A 172 -10.25 7.72 -2.03
C PRO A 172 -10.73 6.80 -3.16
N LYS A 173 -9.92 6.70 -4.19
CA LYS A 173 -10.00 5.67 -5.23
C LYS A 173 -8.70 4.90 -5.24
N ARG A 174 -8.77 3.59 -5.47
CA ARG A 174 -7.60 2.72 -5.44
C ARG A 174 -7.26 2.21 -6.83
N LYS A 175 -5.99 1.95 -7.06
CA LYS A 175 -5.50 1.36 -8.29
C LYS A 175 -4.39 0.36 -7.99
N PHE A 176 -4.38 -0.72 -8.77
CA PHE A 176 -3.33 -1.73 -8.75
C PHE A 176 -2.43 -1.57 -9.95
N TYR A 177 -1.16 -1.82 -9.73
CA TYR A 177 -0.14 -1.91 -10.79
C TYR A 177 0.67 -3.20 -10.60
N LEU A 178 0.89 -3.90 -11.69
CA LEU A 178 1.86 -4.98 -11.76
C LEU A 178 3.14 -4.42 -12.39
N LEU A 179 4.18 -4.30 -11.60
CA LEU A 179 5.45 -3.70 -11.98
C LEU A 179 6.55 -4.75 -12.07
N GLY A 180 7.58 -4.48 -12.85
CA GLY A 180 8.81 -5.25 -12.90
C GLY A 180 9.97 -4.36 -13.27
N LYS A 181 11.20 -4.88 -13.19
CA LYS A 181 12.37 -4.17 -13.68
C LYS A 181 12.26 -3.97 -15.20
N ALA A 182 12.62 -2.79 -15.69
CA ALA A 182 12.80 -2.59 -17.12
C ALA A 182 14.01 -3.40 -17.60
N SER A 183 13.87 -4.01 -18.78
CA SER A 183 14.94 -4.75 -19.45
C SER A 183 16.04 -3.84 -19.92
#